data_08ffa610b8787d55ed6e30647e406dd2
#
_entry.id   08ffa610b8787d55ed6e30647e406dd2
#
_cell.length_a   1.000
_cell.length_b   1.000
_cell.length_c   1.000
_cell.angle_alpha   90.00
_cell.angle_beta   90.00
_cell.angle_gamma   90.00
#
_symmetry.space_group_name_H-M   'P 1'
#
loop_
_entity.id
_entity.type
_entity.pdbx_description
1 polymer ?
#
loop_
_entity_poly.entity_id
_entity_poly.type
_entity_poly.pdbx_seq_one_letter_code
_entity_poly.pdbx_strand_id
1 'polypeptide(L)'
;MRIPSTTRIPRLTLLLPVILSAALSTALSSALPRPARADDSVATLATGGLVLKKTDRIALVSEDLFLSEKAVRIVYRFRNLTDRDVETTIAFPMPDISGGPDAMLSIADPKHDNFLRFTTEVDGRPVDSQVEQRAFVTPAGKPEVEVTGRLRSLGIPLVPTVEATEAALAALGADQRRGLVADGLLEPQDMGKGTTSLFPVWTLRSKFWRRQVFPAGRDVVVRQSYVPGVGGLSSLSFGTPTEGADEKAEYARKYCTDAAFLKAAQGLARRIAAAGGQGVQAFEQYLSYVITSGGNWAGPIGTFKLTVDKGDPTTLVSFCATGLRKTGPTTFESVVTDYVPRRDIDILMLKTTTGR
;
A
#
# COMPACT_ATOMS: atom_id res chain seq x y z
N MET A 1 93.00 -26.86 2.22
CA MET A 1 94.00 -26.05 2.94
C MET A 1 93.42 -24.61 3.12
N ARG A 2 93.32 -24.23 4.38
CA ARG A 2 92.98 -22.86 4.90
C ARG A 2 91.62 -22.31 4.72
N ILE A 3 90.79 -22.34 5.80
CA ILE A 3 89.81 -21.34 6.26
C ILE A 3 90.56 -20.06 6.64
N PRO A 4 90.08 -18.85 6.47
CA PRO A 4 89.18 -18.24 7.41
C PRO A 4 88.23 -17.25 6.64
N SER A 5 87.28 -16.57 7.21
CA SER A 5 86.98 -16.04 8.53
C SER A 5 85.54 -15.44 8.51
N THR A 6 84.89 -15.55 9.62
CA THR A 6 83.61 -14.98 9.98
C THR A 6 83.62 -13.45 9.94
N THR A 7 82.59 -12.81 9.27
CA THR A 7 82.27 -11.42 9.51
C THR A 7 80.84 -11.32 9.98
N ARG A 8 80.64 -10.87 11.20
CA ARG A 8 79.32 -10.56 11.81
C ARG A 8 78.80 -9.27 11.24
N ILE A 9 77.57 -9.29 10.77
CA ILE A 9 76.79 -8.09 10.41
C ILE A 9 75.79 -7.79 11.53
N PRO A 10 75.67 -6.53 12.00
CA PRO A 10 74.81 -6.20 13.13
C PRO A 10 73.35 -6.19 12.68
N ARG A 11 72.49 -6.70 13.56
CA ARG A 11 71.01 -6.66 13.39
C ARG A 11 70.52 -5.22 13.56
N LEU A 12 70.06 -4.62 12.46
CA LEU A 12 69.35 -3.34 12.47
C LEU A 12 67.87 -3.63 12.76
N THR A 13 67.44 -3.27 13.96
CA THR A 13 66.05 -3.38 14.40
C THR A 13 65.22 -2.25 13.73
N LEU A 14 64.47 -2.59 12.73
CA LEU A 14 63.53 -1.64 12.05
C LEU A 14 62.21 -1.61 12.86
N LEU A 15 62.00 -0.52 13.59
CA LEU A 15 60.73 -0.22 14.24
C LEU A 15 59.76 0.29 13.11
N LEU A 16 58.78 -0.55 12.77
CA LEU A 16 57.64 -0.13 11.93
C LEU A 16 56.63 0.64 12.80
N PRO A 17 56.19 1.84 12.41
CA PRO A 17 55.07 2.46 13.07
C PRO A 17 53.78 1.79 12.61
N VAL A 18 53.02 1.28 13.57
CA VAL A 18 51.63 0.81 13.36
C VAL A 18 50.77 2.02 13.10
N ILE A 19 50.42 2.25 11.83
CA ILE A 19 49.39 3.23 11.44
C ILE A 19 48.03 2.59 11.72
N LEU A 20 47.41 3.01 12.82
CA LEU A 20 46.05 2.66 13.19
C LEU A 20 45.10 3.40 12.23
N SER A 21 44.75 2.76 11.10
CA SER A 21 43.72 3.25 10.18
C SER A 21 42.35 3.03 10.83
N ALA A 22 41.84 4.07 11.49
CA ALA A 22 40.43 4.13 11.89
C ALA A 22 39.57 4.16 10.64
N ALA A 23 39.05 3.01 10.20
CA ALA A 23 38.03 2.92 9.18
C ALA A 23 36.74 3.52 9.76
N LEU A 24 36.47 4.77 9.37
CA LEU A 24 35.20 5.46 9.61
C LEU A 24 34.14 4.79 8.71
N SER A 25 33.49 3.74 9.24
CA SER A 25 32.34 3.11 8.59
C SER A 25 31.17 4.08 8.63
N THR A 26 31.02 4.92 7.60
CA THR A 26 29.78 5.64 7.33
C THR A 26 28.70 4.61 7.01
N ALA A 27 27.91 4.23 8.01
CA ALA A 27 26.67 3.50 7.82
C ALA A 27 25.73 4.41 7.01
N LEU A 28 25.73 4.21 5.70
CA LEU A 28 24.73 4.77 4.80
C LEU A 28 23.41 4.05 5.13
N SER A 29 22.63 4.62 6.06
CA SER A 29 21.28 4.17 6.34
C SER A 29 20.46 4.44 5.09
N SER A 30 20.34 3.44 4.22
CA SER A 30 19.35 3.40 3.16
C SER A 30 17.97 3.48 3.84
N ALA A 31 17.38 4.67 3.88
CA ALA A 31 16.01 4.86 4.29
C ALA A 31 15.13 4.19 3.22
N LEU A 32 14.79 2.92 3.45
CA LEU A 32 13.75 2.26 2.67
C LEU A 32 12.47 3.11 2.76
N PRO A 33 11.79 3.39 1.65
CA PRO A 33 10.52 4.09 1.68
C PRO A 33 9.57 3.33 2.60
N ARG A 34 9.11 4.00 3.67
CA ARG A 34 8.13 3.42 4.57
C ARG A 34 6.80 3.39 3.84
N PRO A 35 6.10 2.26 3.81
CA PRO A 35 4.78 2.18 3.21
C PRO A 35 3.85 3.22 3.87
N ALA A 36 3.01 3.86 3.07
CA ALA A 36 1.94 4.72 3.55
C ALA A 36 0.99 3.88 4.42
N ARG A 37 0.51 4.46 5.52
CA ARG A 37 -0.29 3.76 6.53
C ARG A 37 -1.69 4.34 6.54
N ALA A 38 -2.70 3.55 6.23
CA ALA A 38 -4.10 3.97 6.16
C ALA A 38 -4.91 3.46 7.35
N ASP A 39 -5.05 4.29 8.33
CA ASP A 39 -5.95 4.24 9.47
C ASP A 39 -5.91 5.63 10.12
N ASP A 40 -6.98 6.07 10.76
CA ASP A 40 -6.97 7.37 11.44
C ASP A 40 -5.78 7.47 12.41
N SER A 41 -5.03 8.52 12.30
CA SER A 41 -3.87 8.82 13.14
C SER A 41 -3.72 10.31 13.37
N VAL A 42 -3.13 10.67 14.50
CA VAL A 42 -2.72 12.07 14.75
C VAL A 42 -1.67 12.47 13.72
N ALA A 43 -1.81 13.65 13.15
CA ALA A 43 -0.89 14.16 12.14
C ALA A 43 -0.43 15.59 12.45
N THR A 44 0.70 15.97 11.91
CA THR A 44 1.20 17.35 11.90
C THR A 44 1.65 17.73 10.51
N LEU A 45 1.43 19.00 10.15
CA LEU A 45 1.98 19.55 8.91
C LEU A 45 3.49 19.76 9.09
N ALA A 46 4.28 19.22 8.18
CA ALA A 46 5.74 19.38 8.12
C ALA A 46 6.18 19.80 6.71
N THR A 47 7.44 20.19 6.56
CA THR A 47 8.03 20.39 5.24
C THR A 47 7.98 19.07 4.48
N GLY A 48 7.12 18.96 3.47
CA GLY A 48 6.89 17.72 2.74
C GLY A 48 5.56 17.03 3.03
N GLY A 49 4.59 17.71 3.68
CA GLY A 49 3.22 17.27 3.85
C GLY A 49 2.88 16.75 5.25
N LEU A 50 1.73 16.11 5.37
CA LEU A 50 1.22 15.57 6.64
C LEU A 50 2.07 14.36 7.10
N VAL A 51 2.54 14.44 8.35
CA VAL A 51 3.29 13.36 9.01
C VAL A 51 2.47 12.79 10.15
N LEU A 52 2.25 11.47 10.15
CA LEU A 52 1.54 10.76 11.21
C LEU A 52 2.41 10.71 12.47
N LYS A 53 1.77 10.88 13.64
CA LYS A 53 2.44 10.89 14.95
C LYS A 53 1.72 10.00 15.94
N LYS A 54 2.49 9.49 16.90
CA LYS A 54 1.94 8.81 18.08
C LYS A 54 1.35 9.81 19.07
N THR A 55 0.29 9.39 19.75
CA THR A 55 -0.29 10.12 20.89
C THR A 55 -0.45 9.17 22.08
N ASP A 56 -0.28 9.70 23.28
CA ASP A 56 -0.55 9.06 24.57
C ASP A 56 -1.85 9.57 25.21
N ARG A 57 -2.51 10.55 24.56
CA ARG A 57 -3.68 11.24 25.11
C ARG A 57 -5.01 10.68 24.64
N ILE A 58 -5.05 10.05 23.49
CA ILE A 58 -6.28 9.51 22.87
C ILE A 58 -6.10 8.01 22.68
N ALA A 59 -6.98 7.22 23.27
CA ALA A 59 -7.04 5.76 23.05
C ALA A 59 -8.05 5.41 21.96
N LEU A 60 -7.73 4.40 21.16
CA LEU A 60 -8.67 3.74 20.25
C LEU A 60 -9.33 2.57 21.00
N VAL A 61 -10.53 2.83 21.54
CA VAL A 61 -11.28 1.88 22.37
C VAL A 61 -11.78 0.69 21.53
N SER A 62 -12.27 0.98 20.32
CA SER A 62 -12.66 -0.07 19.39
C SER A 62 -12.59 0.39 17.93
N GLU A 63 -12.37 -0.57 17.05
CA GLU A 63 -12.47 -0.44 15.60
C GLU A 63 -13.29 -1.60 15.05
N ASP A 64 -14.39 -1.31 14.32
CA ASP A 64 -15.16 -2.27 13.53
C ASP A 64 -14.91 -1.97 12.06
N LEU A 65 -14.17 -2.86 11.40
CA LEU A 65 -13.71 -2.72 10.02
C LEU A 65 -14.41 -3.74 9.12
N PHE A 66 -15.12 -3.23 8.12
CA PHE A 66 -15.71 -4.03 7.05
C PHE A 66 -14.96 -3.79 5.74
N LEU A 67 -14.51 -4.86 5.11
CA LEU A 67 -13.79 -4.85 3.84
C LEU A 67 -14.52 -5.68 2.78
N SER A 68 -14.78 -5.06 1.63
CA SER A 68 -15.22 -5.72 0.41
C SER A 68 -14.68 -4.96 -0.82
N GLU A 69 -14.75 -5.55 -1.99
CA GLU A 69 -14.39 -4.85 -3.24
C GLU A 69 -15.26 -3.62 -3.54
N LYS A 70 -16.47 -3.55 -2.98
CA LYS A 70 -17.46 -2.49 -3.24
C LYS A 70 -17.43 -1.38 -2.21
N ALA A 71 -16.99 -1.68 -1.00
CA ALA A 71 -16.99 -0.71 0.09
C ALA A 71 -16.00 -1.10 1.19
N VAL A 72 -15.35 -0.10 1.74
CA VAL A 72 -14.72 -0.14 3.06
C VAL A 72 -15.57 0.70 4.00
N ARG A 73 -15.89 0.17 5.17
CA ARG A 73 -16.61 0.90 6.23
C ARG A 73 -15.90 0.67 7.54
N ILE A 74 -15.68 1.75 8.26
CA ILE A 74 -14.98 1.72 9.53
C ILE A 74 -15.81 2.47 10.58
N VAL A 75 -15.89 1.90 11.78
CA VAL A 75 -16.47 2.56 12.95
C VAL A 75 -15.43 2.55 14.05
N TYR A 76 -14.90 3.72 14.36
CA TYR A 76 -13.99 3.93 15.47
C TYR A 76 -14.73 4.45 16.70
N ARG A 77 -14.25 4.03 17.87
CA ARG A 77 -14.58 4.67 19.15
C ARG A 77 -13.28 5.11 19.79
N PHE A 78 -13.12 6.42 19.92
CA PHE A 78 -11.98 7.03 20.57
C PHE A 78 -12.35 7.54 21.96
N ARG A 79 -11.39 7.54 22.87
CA ARG A 79 -11.51 8.13 24.20
C ARG A 79 -10.35 9.07 24.49
N ASN A 80 -10.67 10.28 24.88
CA ASN A 80 -9.69 11.21 25.42
C ASN A 80 -9.39 10.79 26.88
N LEU A 81 -8.11 10.50 27.15
CA LEU A 81 -7.62 10.05 28.45
C LEU A 81 -7.27 11.21 29.40
N THR A 82 -7.38 12.46 28.92
CA THR A 82 -7.01 13.64 29.70
C THR A 82 -8.26 14.34 30.30
N ASP A 83 -8.02 15.26 31.22
CA ASP A 83 -9.04 16.06 31.90
C ASP A 83 -9.48 17.32 31.14
N ARG A 84 -8.97 17.54 29.95
CA ARG A 84 -9.27 18.69 29.09
C ARG A 84 -9.49 18.23 27.63
N ASP A 85 -10.18 19.08 26.86
CA ASP A 85 -10.38 18.84 25.45
C ASP A 85 -9.05 18.81 24.71
N VAL A 86 -8.92 17.87 23.77
CA VAL A 86 -7.75 17.73 22.90
C VAL A 86 -8.17 17.99 21.46
N GLU A 87 -7.73 19.12 20.91
CA GLU A 87 -7.85 19.39 19.47
C GLU A 87 -6.58 18.92 18.75
N THR A 88 -6.74 18.19 17.67
CA THR A 88 -5.62 17.72 16.85
C THR A 88 -6.04 17.50 15.39
N THR A 89 -5.06 17.40 14.49
CA THR A 89 -5.30 16.97 13.11
C THR A 89 -5.30 15.44 13.06
N ILE A 90 -6.34 14.88 12.47
CA ILE A 90 -6.45 13.45 12.17
C ILE A 90 -6.23 13.26 10.67
N ALA A 91 -5.40 12.33 10.30
CA ALA A 91 -5.19 11.94 8.92
C ALA A 91 -5.45 10.44 8.73
N PHE A 92 -6.11 10.14 7.65
CA PHE A 92 -6.40 8.80 7.15
C PHE A 92 -5.64 8.60 5.82
N PRO A 93 -4.46 7.98 5.84
CA PRO A 93 -3.72 7.69 4.61
C PRO A 93 -4.39 6.55 3.85
N MET A 94 -4.44 6.68 2.54
CA MET A 94 -4.91 5.63 1.65
C MET A 94 -3.76 4.72 1.22
N PRO A 95 -4.05 3.49 0.80
CA PRO A 95 -3.07 2.66 0.10
C PRO A 95 -2.49 3.40 -1.11
N ASP A 96 -1.21 3.18 -1.37
CA ASP A 96 -0.55 3.71 -2.56
C ASP A 96 -1.22 3.16 -3.82
N ILE A 97 -1.42 4.03 -4.83
CA ILE A 97 -1.95 3.65 -6.13
C ILE A 97 -0.86 3.84 -7.17
N SER A 98 -0.34 2.75 -7.68
CA SER A 98 0.68 2.75 -8.73
C SER A 98 0.05 2.54 -10.10
N GLY A 99 0.37 3.43 -11.03
CA GLY A 99 0.02 3.27 -12.43
C GLY A 99 0.93 2.29 -13.16
N GLY A 100 0.63 2.04 -14.42
CA GLY A 100 1.41 1.19 -15.32
C GLY A 100 0.52 0.48 -16.33
N PRO A 101 1.09 -0.07 -17.41
CA PRO A 101 0.32 -0.78 -18.42
C PRO A 101 -0.33 -2.06 -17.89
N ASP A 102 0.29 -2.71 -16.90
CA ASP A 102 -0.23 -3.93 -16.25
C ASP A 102 -1.12 -3.63 -15.03
N ALA A 103 -1.25 -2.36 -14.65
CA ALA A 103 -2.03 -1.95 -13.50
C ALA A 103 -3.54 -1.99 -13.83
N MET A 104 -4.21 -3.08 -13.46
CA MET A 104 -5.68 -3.15 -13.51
C MET A 104 -6.25 -2.43 -12.30
N LEU A 105 -6.43 -1.11 -12.42
CA LEU A 105 -6.95 -0.26 -11.36
C LEU A 105 -8.44 0.03 -11.58
N SER A 106 -9.26 -0.30 -10.59
CA SER A 106 -10.65 0.15 -10.52
C SER A 106 -10.75 1.29 -9.51
N ILE A 107 -10.96 2.52 -9.99
CA ILE A 107 -11.09 3.74 -9.17
C ILE A 107 -12.50 4.27 -9.32
N ALA A 108 -13.17 4.57 -8.21
CA ALA A 108 -14.57 4.94 -8.18
C ALA A 108 -14.88 6.28 -8.88
N ASP A 109 -13.96 7.23 -8.80
CA ASP A 109 -14.11 8.57 -9.39
C ASP A 109 -12.74 9.16 -9.77
N PRO A 110 -12.09 8.68 -10.84
CA PRO A 110 -10.71 9.02 -11.17
C PRO A 110 -10.51 10.49 -11.58
N LYS A 111 -11.58 11.24 -11.77
CA LYS A 111 -11.54 12.65 -12.24
C LYS A 111 -11.65 13.69 -11.13
N HIS A 112 -11.94 13.27 -9.90
CA HIS A 112 -12.09 14.16 -8.75
C HIS A 112 -11.03 13.87 -7.69
N ASP A 113 -10.70 14.90 -6.90
CA ASP A 113 -9.73 14.75 -5.79
C ASP A 113 -10.19 13.71 -4.75
N ASN A 114 -11.49 13.61 -4.49
CA ASN A 114 -12.09 12.54 -3.71
C ASN A 114 -12.35 11.28 -4.55
N PHE A 115 -11.32 10.78 -5.19
CA PHE A 115 -11.36 9.70 -6.18
C PHE A 115 -11.89 8.34 -5.66
N LEU A 116 -11.95 8.16 -4.33
CA LEU A 116 -12.51 6.97 -3.67
C LEU A 116 -13.90 7.23 -3.05
N ARG A 117 -14.47 8.41 -3.21
CA ARG A 117 -15.75 8.83 -2.56
C ARG A 117 -15.70 8.67 -1.04
N PHE A 118 -14.58 9.09 -0.45
CA PHE A 118 -14.38 9.04 0.98
C PHE A 118 -15.34 9.96 1.75
N THR A 119 -15.97 9.43 2.79
CA THR A 119 -16.86 10.18 3.69
C THR A 119 -16.47 9.98 5.13
N THR A 120 -16.76 10.99 5.95
CA THR A 120 -16.54 10.95 7.41
C THR A 120 -17.77 11.48 8.14
N GLU A 121 -18.15 10.80 9.22
CA GLU A 121 -19.13 11.25 10.19
C GLU A 121 -18.49 11.23 11.59
N VAL A 122 -18.74 12.25 12.40
CA VAL A 122 -18.34 12.32 13.80
C VAL A 122 -19.59 12.50 14.66
N ASP A 123 -19.82 11.56 15.58
CA ASP A 123 -21.02 11.51 16.44
C ASP A 123 -22.33 11.65 15.63
N GLY A 124 -22.38 10.99 14.46
CA GLY A 124 -23.53 10.97 13.56
C GLY A 124 -23.71 12.21 12.70
N ARG A 125 -22.74 13.14 12.69
CA ARG A 125 -22.78 14.35 11.85
C ARG A 125 -21.73 14.25 10.75
N PRO A 126 -22.11 14.50 9.48
CA PRO A 126 -21.13 14.57 8.39
C PRO A 126 -20.06 15.64 8.67
N VAL A 127 -18.82 15.32 8.36
CA VAL A 127 -17.67 16.22 8.49
C VAL A 127 -16.86 16.18 7.22
N ASP A 128 -16.55 17.35 6.66
CA ASP A 128 -15.70 17.45 5.49
C ASP A 128 -14.25 17.09 5.81
N SER A 129 -13.67 16.26 4.96
CA SER A 129 -12.26 15.94 4.98
C SER A 129 -11.56 16.60 3.80
N GLN A 130 -10.39 17.19 4.05
CA GLN A 130 -9.49 17.65 3.00
C GLN A 130 -8.64 16.49 2.51
N VAL A 131 -8.11 16.59 1.29
CA VAL A 131 -7.20 15.59 0.74
C VAL A 131 -5.84 16.18 0.44
N GLU A 132 -4.79 15.49 0.88
CA GLU A 132 -3.42 15.70 0.44
C GLU A 132 -3.07 14.61 -0.58
N GLN A 133 -2.59 15.01 -1.75
CA GLN A 133 -2.19 14.10 -2.82
C GLN A 133 -0.78 14.43 -3.29
N ARG A 134 0.07 13.41 -3.39
CA ARG A 134 1.43 13.53 -3.89
C ARG A 134 1.74 12.37 -4.84
N ALA A 135 2.39 12.69 -5.95
CA ALA A 135 2.79 11.71 -6.96
C ALA A 135 4.31 11.50 -6.94
N PHE A 136 4.72 10.24 -7.04
CA PHE A 136 6.13 9.83 -6.99
C PHE A 136 6.46 8.90 -8.15
N VAL A 137 7.68 8.97 -8.64
CA VAL A 137 8.22 8.03 -9.63
C VAL A 137 9.55 7.48 -9.13
N THR A 138 9.81 6.21 -9.40
CA THR A 138 11.11 5.59 -9.14
C THR A 138 11.77 5.24 -10.47
N PRO A 139 12.59 6.13 -11.05
CA PRO A 139 13.30 5.82 -12.28
C PRO A 139 14.28 4.66 -12.07
N ALA A 140 14.46 3.83 -13.10
CA ALA A 140 15.33 2.65 -13.03
C ALA A 140 16.72 3.00 -12.45
N GLY A 141 17.10 2.32 -11.35
CA GLY A 141 18.39 2.49 -10.69
C GLY A 141 18.59 3.84 -9.97
N LYS A 142 17.52 4.63 -9.76
CA LYS A 142 17.58 5.94 -9.08
C LYS A 142 16.66 5.94 -7.85
N PRO A 143 16.90 6.85 -6.89
CA PRO A 143 15.97 7.09 -5.80
C PRO A 143 14.60 7.58 -6.31
N GLU A 144 13.57 7.34 -5.50
CA GLU A 144 12.23 7.87 -5.73
C GLU A 144 12.23 9.41 -5.75
N VAL A 145 11.49 9.99 -6.69
CA VAL A 145 11.39 11.44 -6.90
C VAL A 145 9.92 11.85 -6.84
N GLU A 146 9.64 12.97 -6.15
CA GLU A 146 8.32 13.58 -6.17
C GLU A 146 8.10 14.38 -7.45
N VAL A 147 6.99 14.12 -8.13
CA VAL A 147 6.62 14.73 -9.42
C VAL A 147 5.31 15.51 -9.38
N THR A 148 4.72 15.68 -8.19
CA THR A 148 3.44 16.37 -7.96
C THR A 148 3.38 17.74 -8.61
N GLY A 149 4.38 18.60 -8.34
CA GLY A 149 4.43 19.96 -8.88
C GLY A 149 4.51 19.99 -10.40
N ARG A 150 5.26 19.07 -10.99
CA ARG A 150 5.41 18.95 -12.44
C ARG A 150 4.09 18.52 -13.11
N LEU A 151 3.43 17.48 -12.59
CA LEU A 151 2.16 17.03 -13.15
C LEU A 151 1.11 18.15 -13.07
N ARG A 152 1.00 18.82 -11.92
CA ARG A 152 0.07 19.95 -11.75
C ARG A 152 0.36 21.12 -12.69
N SER A 153 1.63 21.47 -12.91
CA SER A 153 2.00 22.57 -13.81
C SER A 153 1.64 22.29 -15.28
N LEU A 154 1.48 21.01 -15.63
CA LEU A 154 1.04 20.56 -16.96
C LEU A 154 -0.47 20.28 -17.02
N GLY A 155 -1.21 20.51 -15.92
CA GLY A 155 -2.65 20.19 -15.83
C GLY A 155 -2.97 18.70 -15.85
N ILE A 156 -1.97 17.84 -15.53
CA ILE A 156 -2.15 16.38 -15.51
C ILE A 156 -2.70 15.96 -14.14
N PRO A 157 -3.85 15.25 -14.08
CA PRO A 157 -4.38 14.65 -12.86
C PRO A 157 -3.38 13.71 -12.19
N LEU A 158 -3.41 13.65 -10.84
CA LEU A 158 -2.47 12.83 -10.08
C LEU A 158 -2.87 11.36 -9.99
N VAL A 159 -4.17 11.03 -10.23
CA VAL A 159 -4.65 9.63 -10.30
C VAL A 159 -4.02 8.96 -11.52
N PRO A 160 -3.20 7.90 -11.34
CA PRO A 160 -2.38 7.34 -12.41
C PRO A 160 -3.15 6.32 -13.26
N THR A 161 -4.27 6.74 -13.84
CA THR A 161 -5.04 5.92 -14.78
C THR A 161 -5.13 6.60 -16.14
N VAL A 162 -5.25 5.82 -17.21
CA VAL A 162 -5.44 6.34 -18.56
C VAL A 162 -6.70 7.20 -18.60
N GLU A 163 -7.81 6.73 -18.01
CA GLU A 163 -9.09 7.46 -17.96
C GLU A 163 -8.96 8.86 -17.32
N ALA A 164 -8.15 8.99 -16.26
CA ALA A 164 -7.95 10.27 -15.59
C ALA A 164 -7.05 11.21 -16.41
N THR A 165 -6.07 10.69 -17.12
CA THR A 165 -4.98 11.49 -17.71
C THR A 165 -5.12 11.73 -19.21
N GLU A 166 -5.92 10.95 -19.94
CA GLU A 166 -6.03 10.96 -21.40
C GLU A 166 -6.28 12.36 -21.97
N ALA A 167 -7.29 13.08 -21.44
CA ALA A 167 -7.64 14.41 -21.94
C ALA A 167 -6.52 15.43 -21.74
N ALA A 168 -5.86 15.40 -20.58
CA ALA A 168 -4.74 16.30 -20.28
C ALA A 168 -3.53 15.98 -21.19
N LEU A 169 -3.21 14.69 -21.37
CA LEU A 169 -2.12 14.26 -22.24
C LEU A 169 -2.39 14.60 -23.72
N ALA A 170 -3.64 14.50 -24.18
CA ALA A 170 -4.02 14.88 -25.53
C ALA A 170 -3.85 16.38 -25.79
N ALA A 171 -4.04 17.22 -24.77
CA ALA A 171 -3.85 18.67 -24.86
C ALA A 171 -2.37 19.11 -24.91
N LEU A 172 -1.43 18.25 -24.53
CA LEU A 172 0.01 18.54 -24.56
C LEU A 172 0.58 18.47 -25.98
N GLY A 173 1.60 19.30 -26.26
CA GLY A 173 2.40 19.19 -27.47
C GLY A 173 3.19 17.88 -27.54
N ALA A 174 3.58 17.48 -28.77
CA ALA A 174 4.33 16.24 -28.98
C ALA A 174 5.66 16.21 -28.20
N ASP A 175 6.36 17.35 -28.11
CA ASP A 175 7.61 17.47 -27.37
C ASP A 175 7.44 17.27 -25.87
N GLN A 176 6.37 17.83 -25.30
CA GLN A 176 6.04 17.65 -23.89
C GLN A 176 5.75 16.19 -23.55
N ARG A 177 4.96 15.51 -24.41
CA ARG A 177 4.70 14.06 -24.24
C ARG A 177 5.99 13.23 -24.33
N ARG A 178 6.86 13.52 -25.31
CA ARG A 178 8.18 12.85 -25.42
C ARG A 178 9.05 13.11 -24.19
N GLY A 179 9.04 14.33 -23.65
CA GLY A 179 9.74 14.65 -22.42
C GLY A 179 9.24 13.84 -21.22
N LEU A 180 7.92 13.66 -21.07
CA LEU A 180 7.34 12.84 -20.00
C LEU A 180 7.72 11.36 -20.12
N VAL A 181 7.80 10.82 -21.33
CA VAL A 181 8.29 9.44 -21.58
C VAL A 181 9.78 9.33 -21.24
N ALA A 182 10.62 10.29 -21.70
CA ALA A 182 12.05 10.28 -21.41
C ALA A 182 12.38 10.39 -19.92
N ASP A 183 11.53 11.07 -19.15
CA ASP A 183 11.65 11.22 -17.70
C ASP A 183 11.03 10.04 -16.91
N GLY A 184 10.50 9.04 -17.60
CA GLY A 184 9.90 7.84 -16.98
C GLY A 184 8.59 8.12 -16.25
N LEU A 185 7.81 9.12 -16.69
CA LEU A 185 6.47 9.41 -16.17
C LEU A 185 5.37 8.73 -16.99
N LEU A 186 5.65 8.43 -18.24
CA LEU A 186 4.74 7.76 -19.15
C LEU A 186 5.44 6.57 -19.81
N GLU A 187 4.74 5.46 -19.93
CA GLU A 187 5.18 4.28 -20.65
C GLU A 187 4.33 4.09 -21.91
N PRO A 188 4.94 4.14 -23.10
CA PRO A 188 4.22 3.88 -24.34
C PRO A 188 4.00 2.37 -24.53
N GLN A 189 2.76 1.99 -24.83
CA GLN A 189 2.39 0.60 -25.18
C GLN A 189 1.78 0.56 -26.56
N ASP A 190 2.25 -0.38 -27.38
CA ASP A 190 1.65 -0.67 -28.67
C ASP A 190 0.34 -1.46 -28.47
N MET A 191 -0.77 -0.83 -28.80
CA MET A 191 -2.10 -1.43 -28.73
C MET A 191 -2.50 -2.17 -30.01
N GLY A 192 -1.57 -2.33 -30.95
CA GLY A 192 -1.79 -2.91 -32.27
C GLY A 192 -2.37 -1.91 -33.28
N LYS A 193 -2.37 -2.29 -34.54
CA LYS A 193 -2.87 -1.48 -35.67
C LYS A 193 -2.24 -0.08 -35.78
N GLY A 194 -1.01 0.08 -35.27
CA GLY A 194 -0.29 1.36 -35.30
C GLY A 194 -0.76 2.39 -34.24
N THR A 195 -1.53 1.96 -33.25
CA THR A 195 -1.99 2.81 -32.14
C THR A 195 -1.09 2.61 -30.93
N THR A 196 -0.58 3.71 -30.38
CA THR A 196 0.21 3.73 -29.14
C THR A 196 -0.57 4.44 -28.04
N SER A 197 -0.75 3.80 -26.90
CA SER A 197 -1.30 4.43 -25.69
C SER A 197 -0.17 4.79 -24.73
N LEU A 198 -0.34 5.90 -24.00
CA LEU A 198 0.61 6.37 -22.99
C LEU A 198 0.04 6.06 -21.60
N PHE A 199 0.70 5.19 -20.87
CA PHE A 199 0.32 4.80 -19.51
C PHE A 199 1.07 5.63 -18.48
N PRO A 200 0.35 6.27 -17.52
CA PRO A 200 1.01 6.90 -16.38
C PRO A 200 1.67 5.84 -15.50
N VAL A 201 2.91 6.07 -15.07
CA VAL A 201 3.68 5.07 -14.27
C VAL A 201 4.10 5.59 -12.89
N TRP A 202 3.55 6.72 -12.45
CA TRP A 202 3.80 7.21 -11.09
C TRP A 202 2.92 6.54 -10.05
N THR A 203 3.34 6.64 -8.80
CA THR A 203 2.57 6.21 -7.63
C THR A 203 1.92 7.42 -6.96
N LEU A 204 0.61 7.39 -6.81
CA LEU A 204 -0.16 8.36 -6.04
C LEU A 204 -0.19 7.95 -4.57
N ARG A 205 0.23 8.86 -3.68
CA ARG A 205 0.01 8.79 -2.24
C ARG A 205 -0.98 9.85 -1.81
N SER A 206 -2.00 9.45 -1.09
CA SER A 206 -3.05 10.36 -0.63
C SER A 206 -3.39 10.15 0.83
N LYS A 207 -3.81 11.23 1.48
CA LYS A 207 -4.28 11.25 2.87
C LYS A 207 -5.50 12.14 2.95
N PHE A 208 -6.61 11.61 3.47
CA PHE A 208 -7.72 12.45 3.89
C PHE A 208 -7.45 12.94 5.30
N TRP A 209 -7.75 14.21 5.58
CA TRP A 209 -7.47 14.78 6.87
C TRP A 209 -8.49 15.82 7.30
N ARG A 210 -8.63 15.99 8.62
CA ARG A 210 -9.51 16.98 9.25
C ARG A 210 -8.98 17.42 10.59
N ARG A 211 -9.46 18.52 11.11
CA ARG A 211 -9.34 18.85 12.53
C ARG A 211 -10.40 18.10 13.32
N GLN A 212 -10.03 17.61 14.50
CA GLN A 212 -10.89 16.86 15.38
C GLN A 212 -10.69 17.30 16.82
N VAL A 213 -11.78 17.60 17.51
CA VAL A 213 -11.81 17.80 18.97
C VAL A 213 -12.25 16.51 19.63
N PHE A 214 -11.50 16.09 20.62
CA PHE A 214 -11.81 14.98 21.51
C PHE A 214 -12.12 15.56 22.89
N PRO A 215 -13.40 15.65 23.32
CA PRO A 215 -13.78 16.20 24.61
C PRO A 215 -13.23 15.38 25.78
N ALA A 216 -12.92 16.05 26.91
CA ALA A 216 -12.37 15.44 28.11
C ALA A 216 -13.24 14.26 28.58
N GLY A 217 -12.64 13.12 28.84
CA GLY A 217 -13.27 11.93 29.42
C GLY A 217 -14.44 11.33 28.62
N ARG A 218 -14.71 11.79 27.40
CA ARG A 218 -15.83 11.33 26.56
C ARG A 218 -15.35 10.47 25.41
N ASP A 219 -16.21 9.55 24.98
CA ASP A 219 -16.04 8.82 23.73
C ASP A 219 -16.48 9.70 22.55
N VAL A 220 -15.75 9.58 21.45
CA VAL A 220 -16.09 10.15 20.15
C VAL A 220 -16.21 8.97 19.17
N VAL A 221 -17.35 8.88 18.49
CA VAL A 221 -17.59 7.86 17.46
C VAL A 221 -17.35 8.46 16.08
N VAL A 222 -16.42 7.89 15.35
CA VAL A 222 -16.11 8.29 13.96
C VAL A 222 -16.51 7.15 13.04
N ARG A 223 -17.29 7.47 11.99
CA ARG A 223 -17.61 6.55 10.90
C ARG A 223 -16.97 7.05 9.62
N GLN A 224 -16.34 6.15 8.92
CA GLN A 224 -15.76 6.43 7.62
C GLN A 224 -16.21 5.38 6.60
N SER A 225 -16.40 5.81 5.36
CA SER A 225 -16.62 4.87 4.27
C SER A 225 -15.99 5.37 2.98
N TYR A 226 -15.59 4.43 2.14
CA TYR A 226 -15.09 4.72 0.80
C TYR A 226 -15.21 3.49 -0.10
N VAL A 227 -15.12 3.71 -1.41
CA VAL A 227 -14.98 2.63 -2.40
C VAL A 227 -13.48 2.38 -2.58
N PRO A 228 -12.97 1.18 -2.25
CA PRO A 228 -11.54 0.93 -2.37
C PRO A 228 -11.08 0.95 -3.82
N GLY A 229 -9.86 1.41 -4.05
CA GLY A 229 -9.13 1.11 -5.27
C GLY A 229 -8.76 -0.38 -5.25
N VAL A 230 -9.25 -1.12 -6.21
CA VAL A 230 -8.98 -2.56 -6.33
C VAL A 230 -7.97 -2.76 -7.45
N GLY A 231 -6.84 -3.36 -7.12
CA GLY A 231 -5.87 -3.84 -8.10
C GLY A 231 -6.14 -5.28 -8.51
N GLY A 232 -5.49 -5.74 -9.58
CA GLY A 232 -5.66 -7.14 -10.01
C GLY A 232 -4.76 -7.53 -11.17
N LEU A 233 -4.80 -8.81 -11.52
CA LEU A 233 -4.25 -9.38 -12.73
C LEU A 233 -5.39 -9.94 -13.58
N SER A 234 -5.31 -9.78 -14.90
CA SER A 234 -6.31 -10.28 -15.85
C SER A 234 -6.35 -11.81 -15.97
N SER A 235 -5.40 -12.50 -15.34
CA SER A 235 -5.28 -13.95 -15.30
C SER A 235 -4.85 -14.42 -13.92
N LEU A 236 -4.91 -15.74 -13.67
CA LEU A 236 -4.33 -16.31 -12.46
C LEU A 236 -2.81 -16.41 -12.62
N SER A 237 -2.07 -15.97 -11.60
CA SER A 237 -0.68 -16.32 -11.35
C SER A 237 -0.58 -17.37 -10.24
N PHE A 238 -1.26 -17.14 -9.12
CA PHE A 238 -1.24 -18.02 -7.95
C PHE A 238 -1.83 -19.40 -8.22
N GLY A 239 -1.07 -20.43 -7.87
CA GLY A 239 -1.48 -21.84 -8.02
C GLY A 239 -1.37 -22.37 -9.46
N THR A 240 -0.78 -21.62 -10.37
CA THR A 240 -0.51 -22.07 -11.75
C THR A 240 0.81 -22.86 -11.84
N PRO A 241 1.00 -23.69 -12.88
CA PRO A 241 2.28 -24.40 -13.09
C PRO A 241 3.48 -23.47 -13.34
N THR A 242 3.24 -22.22 -13.72
CA THR A 242 4.26 -21.22 -14.03
C THR A 242 4.64 -20.36 -12.83
N GLU A 243 3.93 -20.51 -11.70
CA GLU A 243 4.23 -19.78 -10.45
C GLU A 243 5.63 -20.14 -9.92
N GLY A 244 6.48 -19.14 -9.77
CA GLY A 244 7.82 -19.28 -9.21
C GLY A 244 7.80 -19.57 -7.70
N ALA A 245 8.87 -20.17 -7.19
CA ALA A 245 8.99 -20.45 -5.75
C ALA A 245 8.99 -19.18 -4.91
N ASP A 246 9.67 -18.12 -5.36
CA ASP A 246 9.74 -16.83 -4.67
C ASP A 246 8.37 -16.12 -4.66
N GLU A 247 7.66 -16.17 -5.78
CA GLU A 247 6.30 -15.63 -5.92
C GLU A 247 5.34 -16.34 -4.96
N LYS A 248 5.37 -17.67 -4.92
CA LYS A 248 4.59 -18.46 -3.97
C LYS A 248 4.88 -18.12 -2.52
N ALA A 249 6.15 -17.91 -2.17
CA ALA A 249 6.55 -17.50 -0.83
C ALA A 249 6.04 -16.09 -0.50
N GLU A 250 6.02 -15.19 -1.48
CA GLU A 250 5.46 -13.86 -1.32
C GLU A 250 3.95 -13.89 -1.08
N TYR A 251 3.19 -14.66 -1.87
CA TYR A 251 1.76 -14.85 -1.64
C TYR A 251 1.47 -15.42 -0.25
N ALA A 252 2.25 -16.44 0.18
CA ALA A 252 2.10 -17.02 1.51
C ALA A 252 2.37 -15.99 2.62
N ARG A 253 3.40 -15.17 2.46
CA ARG A 253 3.75 -14.13 3.42
C ARG A 253 2.73 -12.98 3.43
N LYS A 254 2.27 -12.53 2.27
CA LYS A 254 1.41 -11.37 2.12
C LYS A 254 -0.04 -11.68 2.47
N TYR A 255 -0.57 -12.77 1.95
CA TYR A 255 -1.98 -13.12 2.05
C TYR A 255 -2.27 -14.31 2.97
N CYS A 256 -1.26 -14.87 3.64
CA CYS A 256 -1.39 -16.08 4.47
C CYS A 256 -2.04 -17.26 3.74
N THR A 257 -1.66 -17.48 2.47
CA THR A 257 -2.17 -18.61 1.71
C THR A 257 -1.70 -19.93 2.33
N ASP A 258 -2.65 -20.82 2.60
CA ASP A 258 -2.39 -22.15 3.17
C ASP A 258 -2.46 -23.26 2.10
N ALA A 259 -2.18 -24.49 2.53
CA ALA A 259 -2.23 -25.66 1.63
C ALA A 259 -3.64 -25.93 1.06
N ALA A 260 -4.71 -25.62 1.82
CA ALA A 260 -6.08 -25.79 1.38
C ALA A 260 -6.43 -24.76 0.30
N PHE A 261 -6.05 -23.50 0.51
CA PHE A 261 -6.23 -22.43 -0.47
C PHE A 261 -5.43 -22.73 -1.76
N LEU A 262 -4.17 -23.15 -1.63
CA LEU A 262 -3.34 -23.53 -2.79
C LEU A 262 -3.99 -24.69 -3.58
N LYS A 263 -4.48 -25.73 -2.91
CA LYS A 263 -5.17 -26.85 -3.56
C LYS A 263 -6.42 -26.38 -4.31
N ALA A 264 -7.19 -25.45 -3.73
CA ALA A 264 -8.38 -24.90 -4.37
C ALA A 264 -8.01 -24.05 -5.60
N ALA A 265 -6.97 -23.21 -5.52
CA ALA A 265 -6.44 -22.41 -6.63
C ALA A 265 -5.95 -23.30 -7.78
N GLN A 266 -5.16 -24.33 -7.49
CA GLN A 266 -4.73 -25.33 -8.47
C GLN A 266 -5.89 -26.06 -9.14
N GLY A 267 -6.95 -26.36 -8.35
CA GLY A 267 -8.17 -26.94 -8.89
C GLY A 267 -8.87 -26.00 -9.87
N LEU A 268 -8.90 -24.71 -9.55
CA LEU A 268 -9.43 -23.66 -10.43
C LEU A 268 -8.60 -23.55 -11.72
N ALA A 269 -7.27 -23.44 -11.60
CA ALA A 269 -6.37 -23.36 -12.76
C ALA A 269 -6.53 -24.55 -13.70
N ARG A 270 -6.64 -25.78 -13.19
CA ARG A 270 -6.88 -26.98 -14.01
C ARG A 270 -8.23 -26.94 -14.74
N ARG A 271 -9.31 -26.44 -14.11
CA ARG A 271 -10.61 -26.31 -14.78
C ARG A 271 -10.56 -25.32 -15.94
N ILE A 272 -9.85 -24.21 -15.76
CA ILE A 272 -9.67 -23.21 -16.82
C ILE A 272 -8.86 -23.78 -17.98
N ALA A 273 -7.76 -24.48 -17.69
CA ALA A 273 -6.93 -25.10 -18.70
C ALA A 273 -7.71 -26.18 -19.50
N ALA A 274 -8.54 -26.99 -18.81
CA ALA A 274 -9.39 -28.00 -19.44
C ALA A 274 -10.50 -27.39 -20.33
N ALA A 275 -10.98 -26.18 -20.00
CA ALA A 275 -11.96 -25.45 -20.82
C ALA A 275 -11.34 -24.80 -22.08
N GLY A 276 -10.04 -24.91 -22.28
CA GLY A 276 -9.35 -24.37 -23.49
C GLY A 276 -9.51 -22.86 -23.68
N GLY A 277 -9.71 -22.11 -22.59
CA GLY A 277 -9.96 -20.66 -22.62
C GLY A 277 -11.39 -20.29 -23.05
N GLN A 278 -12.26 -21.27 -23.29
CA GLN A 278 -13.67 -21.03 -23.61
C GLN A 278 -14.55 -21.13 -22.36
N GLY A 279 -15.37 -20.13 -22.10
CA GLY A 279 -16.47 -20.15 -21.13
C GLY A 279 -16.12 -19.67 -19.73
N VAL A 280 -15.02 -20.09 -19.10
CA VAL A 280 -14.63 -19.67 -17.75
C VAL A 280 -13.25 -19.02 -17.81
N GLN A 281 -13.20 -17.76 -17.43
CA GLN A 281 -11.94 -17.06 -17.17
C GLN A 281 -11.80 -16.86 -15.67
N ALA A 282 -10.58 -16.83 -15.17
CA ALA A 282 -10.31 -16.45 -13.80
C ALA A 282 -9.21 -15.40 -13.75
N PHE A 283 -9.31 -14.55 -12.75
CA PHE A 283 -8.42 -13.41 -12.54
C PHE A 283 -8.17 -13.22 -11.05
N GLU A 284 -7.09 -12.55 -10.74
CA GLU A 284 -6.75 -12.17 -9.37
C GLU A 284 -7.21 -10.76 -9.08
N GLN A 285 -7.63 -10.54 -7.85
CA GLN A 285 -8.01 -9.25 -7.34
C GLN A 285 -7.40 -9.03 -5.96
N TYR A 286 -6.85 -7.83 -5.76
CA TYR A 286 -6.15 -7.45 -4.55
C TYR A 286 -6.85 -6.29 -3.87
N LEU A 287 -7.09 -6.42 -2.59
CA LEU A 287 -7.59 -5.36 -1.73
C LEU A 287 -6.65 -5.22 -0.54
N SER A 288 -6.17 -4.00 -0.31
CA SER A 288 -5.31 -3.69 0.83
C SER A 288 -5.97 -2.65 1.73
N TYR A 289 -5.79 -2.83 3.04
CA TYR A 289 -6.17 -1.87 4.07
C TYR A 289 -5.02 -1.71 5.04
N VAL A 290 -4.65 -0.45 5.29
CA VAL A 290 -3.49 -0.16 6.13
C VAL A 290 -3.96 0.11 7.55
N ILE A 291 -3.86 -0.89 8.43
CA ILE A 291 -4.24 -0.80 9.85
C ILE A 291 -3.06 -0.41 10.75
N THR A 292 -1.83 -0.46 10.26
CA THR A 292 -0.65 -0.25 11.10
C THR A 292 -0.54 1.16 11.69
N SER A 293 -1.23 2.17 11.15
CA SER A 293 -1.35 3.50 11.74
C SER A 293 -2.23 3.54 13.00
N GLY A 294 -3.12 2.57 13.20
CA GLY A 294 -3.84 2.35 14.45
C GLY A 294 -2.93 2.12 15.66
N GLY A 295 -1.68 1.71 15.44
CA GLY A 295 -0.64 1.65 16.47
C GLY A 295 -0.09 3.01 16.92
N ASN A 296 -0.59 4.12 16.41
CA ASN A 296 -0.19 5.48 16.81
C ASN A 296 -1.07 6.06 17.96
N TRP A 297 -2.14 5.39 18.34
CA TRP A 297 -2.98 5.75 19.45
C TRP A 297 -2.38 5.30 20.80
N ALA A 298 -2.94 5.79 21.91
CA ALA A 298 -2.50 5.41 23.25
C ALA A 298 -2.83 3.92 23.52
N GLY A 299 -1.82 3.09 23.55
CA GLY A 299 -1.97 1.65 23.78
C GLY A 299 -2.46 0.86 22.55
N PRO A 300 -2.84 -0.42 22.75
CA PRO A 300 -3.44 -1.25 21.73
C PRO A 300 -4.85 -0.82 21.36
N ILE A 301 -5.37 -1.27 20.23
CA ILE A 301 -6.81 -1.16 19.91
C ILE A 301 -7.57 -2.06 20.89
N GLY A 302 -8.44 -1.49 21.73
CA GLY A 302 -9.10 -2.24 22.81
C GLY A 302 -9.93 -3.42 22.29
N THR A 303 -10.76 -3.20 21.26
CA THR A 303 -11.44 -4.27 20.51
C THR A 303 -11.34 -3.99 19.02
N PHE A 304 -10.72 -4.91 18.29
CA PHE A 304 -10.68 -4.89 16.85
C PHE A 304 -11.59 -5.98 16.27
N LYS A 305 -12.54 -5.56 15.43
CA LYS A 305 -13.40 -6.47 14.69
C LYS A 305 -13.16 -6.28 13.19
N LEU A 306 -12.78 -7.34 12.51
CA LEU A 306 -12.64 -7.41 11.06
C LEU A 306 -13.75 -8.24 10.46
N THR A 307 -14.46 -7.69 9.48
CA THR A 307 -15.38 -8.41 8.62
C THR A 307 -14.92 -8.30 7.17
N VAL A 308 -14.71 -9.43 6.50
CA VAL A 308 -14.36 -9.49 5.08
C VAL A 308 -15.50 -10.15 4.32
N ASP A 309 -16.00 -9.46 3.28
CA ASP A 309 -17.00 -10.01 2.35
C ASP A 309 -16.36 -10.20 0.97
N LYS A 310 -16.20 -11.43 0.55
CA LYS A 310 -15.64 -11.79 -0.76
C LYS A 310 -16.62 -11.60 -1.93
N GLY A 311 -17.86 -11.17 -1.67
CA GLY A 311 -18.89 -10.81 -2.63
C GLY A 311 -19.61 -11.97 -3.29
N ASP A 312 -18.91 -12.98 -3.79
CA ASP A 312 -19.48 -14.13 -4.49
C ASP A 312 -19.08 -15.45 -3.78
N PRO A 313 -20.02 -16.41 -3.57
CA PRO A 313 -19.71 -17.69 -2.95
C PRO A 313 -18.61 -18.50 -3.65
N THR A 314 -18.45 -18.35 -4.96
CA THR A 314 -17.45 -19.06 -5.78
C THR A 314 -16.05 -18.44 -5.70
N THR A 315 -15.94 -17.17 -5.29
CA THR A 315 -14.65 -16.49 -5.08
C THR A 315 -13.85 -17.22 -4.01
N LEU A 316 -12.58 -17.56 -4.30
CA LEU A 316 -11.63 -17.98 -3.28
C LEU A 316 -11.02 -16.74 -2.65
N VAL A 317 -10.87 -16.72 -1.32
CA VAL A 317 -10.29 -15.58 -0.59
C VAL A 317 -9.25 -16.06 0.41
N SER A 318 -8.14 -15.34 0.49
CA SER A 318 -7.09 -15.54 1.49
C SER A 318 -6.59 -14.21 2.05
N PHE A 319 -6.45 -14.13 3.36
CA PHE A 319 -5.90 -12.99 4.09
C PHE A 319 -5.47 -13.42 5.49
N CYS A 320 -4.60 -12.63 6.10
CA CYS A 320 -4.10 -12.91 7.44
C CYS A 320 -5.06 -12.39 8.52
N ALA A 321 -5.57 -13.27 9.36
CA ALA A 321 -6.37 -12.90 10.53
C ALA A 321 -6.27 -13.97 11.62
N THR A 322 -6.43 -13.57 12.89
CA THR A 322 -6.46 -14.48 14.04
C THR A 322 -7.93 -14.79 14.41
N GLY A 323 -8.23 -16.04 14.73
CA GLY A 323 -9.57 -16.43 15.17
C GLY A 323 -10.65 -16.25 14.11
N LEU A 324 -10.29 -16.38 12.83
CA LEU A 324 -11.19 -16.19 11.70
C LEU A 324 -12.33 -17.23 11.71
N ARG A 325 -13.57 -16.74 11.58
CA ARG A 325 -14.77 -17.57 11.47
C ARG A 325 -15.56 -17.18 10.22
N LYS A 326 -16.07 -18.17 9.51
CA LYS A 326 -17.03 -17.94 8.43
C LYS A 326 -18.41 -17.68 9.03
N THR A 327 -18.99 -16.51 8.77
CA THR A 327 -20.28 -16.08 9.35
C THR A 327 -21.43 -16.04 8.33
N GLY A 328 -21.10 -16.22 7.04
CA GLY A 328 -22.08 -16.28 5.95
C GLY A 328 -21.51 -16.94 4.70
N PRO A 329 -22.29 -17.02 3.61
CA PRO A 329 -21.85 -17.63 2.35
C PRO A 329 -20.58 -16.95 1.79
N THR A 330 -20.46 -15.63 1.98
CA THR A 330 -19.37 -14.80 1.45
C THR A 330 -18.59 -14.08 2.55
N THR A 331 -19.03 -14.12 3.80
CA THR A 331 -18.51 -13.30 4.90
C THR A 331 -17.68 -14.10 5.90
N PHE A 332 -16.61 -13.47 6.35
CA PHE A 332 -15.69 -13.97 7.38
C PHE A 332 -15.49 -12.88 8.44
N GLU A 333 -15.38 -13.27 9.69
CA GLU A 333 -15.23 -12.38 10.83
C GLU A 333 -14.09 -12.81 11.76
N SER A 334 -13.35 -11.83 12.26
CA SER A 334 -12.36 -11.98 13.32
C SER A 334 -12.59 -10.90 14.37
N VAL A 335 -12.51 -11.26 15.66
CA VAL A 335 -12.58 -10.31 16.78
C VAL A 335 -11.39 -10.57 17.70
N VAL A 336 -10.63 -9.50 17.98
CA VAL A 336 -9.42 -9.56 18.81
C VAL A 336 -9.48 -8.42 19.84
N THR A 337 -9.19 -8.70 21.09
CA THR A 337 -9.02 -7.71 22.16
C THR A 337 -7.54 -7.35 22.29
N ASP A 338 -7.26 -6.11 22.73
CA ASP A 338 -5.91 -5.57 22.92
C ASP A 338 -5.03 -5.75 21.67
N TYR A 339 -5.63 -5.45 20.51
CA TYR A 339 -5.00 -5.69 19.22
C TYR A 339 -3.90 -4.69 18.93
N VAL A 340 -2.69 -5.20 18.67
CA VAL A 340 -1.54 -4.41 18.20
C VAL A 340 -1.31 -4.71 16.73
N PRO A 341 -1.63 -3.80 15.81
CA PRO A 341 -1.43 -4.02 14.39
C PRO A 341 0.07 -4.06 14.04
N ARG A 342 0.54 -5.20 13.55
CA ARG A 342 1.95 -5.42 13.17
C ARG A 342 2.16 -5.43 11.66
N ARG A 343 1.09 -5.57 10.90
CA ARG A 343 1.06 -5.60 9.44
C ARG A 343 -0.27 -5.08 8.95
N ASP A 344 -0.29 -4.63 7.73
CA ASP A 344 -1.51 -4.24 7.04
C ASP A 344 -2.34 -5.47 6.64
N ILE A 345 -3.60 -5.24 6.29
CA ILE A 345 -4.50 -6.30 5.85
C ILE A 345 -4.46 -6.34 4.33
N ASP A 346 -3.89 -7.41 3.79
CA ASP A 346 -3.86 -7.69 2.36
C ASP A 346 -4.77 -8.87 2.08
N ILE A 347 -5.67 -8.72 1.12
CA ILE A 347 -6.65 -9.73 0.73
C ILE A 347 -6.41 -10.12 -0.73
N LEU A 348 -6.22 -11.42 -0.97
CA LEU A 348 -6.21 -12.02 -2.29
C LEU A 348 -7.57 -12.66 -2.57
N MET A 349 -8.16 -12.32 -3.69
CA MET A 349 -9.37 -12.95 -4.22
C MET A 349 -9.10 -13.56 -5.58
N LEU A 350 -9.39 -14.86 -5.74
CA LEU A 350 -9.39 -15.51 -7.04
C LEU A 350 -10.84 -15.62 -7.51
N LYS A 351 -11.14 -14.93 -8.58
CA LYS A 351 -12.51 -14.75 -9.10
C LYS A 351 -12.65 -15.43 -10.45
N THR A 352 -13.87 -15.82 -10.78
CA THR A 352 -14.21 -16.37 -12.09
C THR A 352 -15.25 -15.53 -12.77
N THR A 353 -15.12 -15.37 -14.08
CA THR A 353 -16.20 -14.88 -14.95
C THR A 353 -16.62 -16.03 -15.86
N THR A 354 -17.93 -16.26 -15.98
CA THR A 354 -18.46 -17.06 -17.08
C THR A 354 -18.56 -16.13 -18.29
N GLY A 355 -17.89 -16.49 -19.39
CA GLY A 355 -18.08 -15.80 -20.67
C GLY A 355 -19.58 -15.83 -21.02
N ARG A 356 -20.10 -14.67 -21.35
CA ARG A 356 -21.43 -14.54 -21.93
C ARG A 356 -21.38 -14.93 -23.38
#